data_e86f575e7c623ba917104ac3fb9f801e
#
_entry.id   e86f575e7c623ba917104ac3fb9f801e
#
_cell.length_a   1.000
_cell.length_b   1.000
_cell.length_c   1.000
_cell.angle_alpha   90.00
_cell.angle_beta   90.00
_cell.angle_gamma   90.00
#
_symmetry.space_group_name_H-M   'P 1'
#
loop_
_entity.id
_entity.type
_entity.pdbx_description
1 polymer ?
#
loop_
_entity_poly.entity_id
_entity_poly.type
_entity_poly.pdbx_seq_one_letter_code
_entity_poly.pdbx_strand_id
1 'polypeptide(L)'
;LQAAAAMIGPRTRLLAVSQLSNVLGVWQPLPQLLALAKAHDALTVVDGAQGIVHGRHDVQALGCDFYVFSSHKLYGPDGVGVLFGRTEALHRLRHWQFGGEMVQQADYHSASFRPAPLGFEAGTPPIAGVIGLGATLDYLNSLDQQAVIAHEAALHDYLLRGLQARKGVHLLGSPQVALASFVV
;
A
#
# COMPACT_ATOMS: atom_id res chain seq x y z
N LEU A 1 -17.28 8.58 -1.30
CA LEU A 1 -17.31 8.80 0.14
C LEU A 1 -18.68 8.51 0.74
N GLN A 2 -19.79 9.00 0.14
CA GLN A 2 -21.17 8.74 0.63
C GLN A 2 -21.47 7.24 0.80
N ALA A 3 -21.15 6.41 -0.19
CA ALA A 3 -21.35 4.97 -0.12
C ALA A 3 -20.58 4.34 1.05
N ALA A 4 -19.34 4.75 1.27
CA ALA A 4 -18.53 4.28 2.39
C ALA A 4 -19.14 4.69 3.74
N ALA A 5 -19.60 5.95 3.87
CA ALA A 5 -20.24 6.44 5.08
C ALA A 5 -21.54 5.69 5.42
N ALA A 6 -22.27 5.21 4.41
CA ALA A 6 -23.47 4.40 4.59
C ALA A 6 -23.17 2.95 5.02
N MET A 7 -21.97 2.45 4.73
CA MET A 7 -21.57 1.06 5.01
C MET A 7 -20.77 0.93 6.33
N ILE A 8 -20.00 1.95 6.69
CA ILE A 8 -19.17 1.95 7.89
C ILE A 8 -20.02 2.33 9.09
N GLY A 9 -20.02 1.49 10.12
CA GLY A 9 -20.84 1.68 11.31
C GLY A 9 -20.31 0.90 12.52
N PRO A 10 -21.06 0.82 13.64
CA PRO A 10 -20.60 0.21 14.90
C PRO A 10 -20.19 -1.27 14.79
N ARG A 11 -20.62 -1.96 13.76
CA ARG A 11 -20.24 -3.36 13.50
C ARG A 11 -19.00 -3.51 12.62
N THR A 12 -18.50 -2.42 12.04
CA THR A 12 -17.29 -2.42 11.21
C THR A 12 -16.08 -2.68 12.10
N ARG A 13 -15.29 -3.68 11.80
CA ARG A 13 -14.06 -4.04 12.52
C ARG A 13 -12.80 -3.70 11.75
N LEU A 14 -12.90 -3.66 10.43
CA LEU A 14 -11.79 -3.42 9.54
C LEU A 14 -12.28 -2.68 8.30
N LEU A 15 -11.54 -1.63 7.91
CA LEU A 15 -11.62 -1.00 6.61
C LEU A 15 -10.36 -1.33 5.82
N ALA A 16 -10.49 -2.09 4.73
CA ALA A 16 -9.42 -2.31 3.76
C ALA A 16 -9.71 -1.49 2.50
N VAL A 17 -8.77 -0.66 2.08
CA VAL A 17 -8.97 0.25 0.94
C VAL A 17 -7.66 0.43 0.17
N SER A 18 -7.73 0.46 -1.17
CA SER A 18 -6.59 0.82 -2.00
C SER A 18 -6.33 2.33 -1.90
N GLN A 19 -5.07 2.73 -1.95
CA GLN A 19 -4.69 4.15 -2.00
C GLN A 19 -4.97 4.76 -3.37
N LEU A 20 -4.63 4.02 -4.42
CA LEU A 20 -4.80 4.40 -5.81
C LEU A 20 -5.36 3.22 -6.61
N SER A 21 -6.37 3.46 -7.42
CA SER A 21 -6.93 2.43 -8.28
C SER A 21 -5.95 2.08 -9.41
N ASN A 22 -5.58 0.80 -9.52
CA ASN A 22 -4.77 0.28 -10.63
C ASN A 22 -5.55 0.13 -11.96
N VAL A 23 -6.83 0.40 -11.95
CA VAL A 23 -7.70 0.35 -13.14
C VAL A 23 -8.05 1.75 -13.61
N LEU A 24 -8.53 2.59 -12.70
CA LEU A 24 -9.02 3.93 -13.06
C LEU A 24 -7.98 5.03 -12.88
N GLY A 25 -6.83 4.75 -12.25
CA GLY A 25 -5.81 5.76 -11.96
C GLY A 25 -6.29 6.88 -11.04
N VAL A 26 -7.23 6.59 -10.13
CA VAL A 26 -7.88 7.57 -9.25
C VAL A 26 -7.46 7.34 -7.80
N TRP A 27 -7.00 8.40 -7.15
CA TRP A 27 -6.70 8.41 -5.72
C TRP A 27 -7.98 8.30 -4.88
N GLN A 28 -7.91 7.47 -3.85
CA GLN A 28 -9.01 7.37 -2.90
C GLN A 28 -8.93 8.51 -1.86
N PRO A 29 -10.07 9.00 -1.35
CA PRO A 29 -10.11 10.04 -0.31
C PRO A 29 -9.73 9.45 1.05
N LEU A 30 -8.47 8.99 1.20
CA LEU A 30 -8.01 8.26 2.38
C LEU A 30 -8.22 9.02 3.69
N PRO A 31 -7.90 10.33 3.81
CA PRO A 31 -8.08 11.02 5.09
C PRO A 31 -9.51 10.91 5.61
N GLN A 32 -10.50 11.06 4.73
CA GLN A 32 -11.91 10.97 5.10
C GLN A 32 -12.35 9.54 5.43
N LEU A 33 -11.87 8.55 4.66
CA LEU A 33 -12.19 7.14 4.88
C LEU A 33 -11.58 6.62 6.19
N LEU A 34 -10.32 6.99 6.47
CA LEU A 34 -9.65 6.62 7.70
C LEU A 34 -10.29 7.29 8.94
N ALA A 35 -10.71 8.55 8.81
CA ALA A 35 -11.45 9.23 9.86
C ALA A 35 -12.78 8.56 10.17
N LEU A 36 -13.53 8.13 9.15
CA LEU A 36 -14.78 7.36 9.32
C LEU A 36 -14.53 6.03 10.03
N ALA A 37 -13.52 5.27 9.65
CA ALA A 37 -13.17 4.01 10.30
C ALA A 37 -12.80 4.23 11.77
N LYS A 38 -11.97 5.23 12.05
CA LYS A 38 -11.53 5.60 13.39
C LYS A 38 -12.69 6.01 14.30
N ALA A 39 -13.70 6.72 13.77
CA ALA A 39 -14.90 7.09 14.53
C ALA A 39 -15.72 5.89 15.03
N HIS A 40 -15.50 4.70 14.45
CA HIS A 40 -16.14 3.44 14.82
C HIS A 40 -15.16 2.39 15.40
N ASP A 41 -13.98 2.80 15.84
CA ASP A 41 -12.91 1.92 16.36
C ASP A 41 -12.56 0.74 15.41
N ALA A 42 -12.71 0.96 14.11
CA ALA A 42 -12.35 -0.02 13.10
C ALA A 42 -10.86 0.14 12.72
N LEU A 43 -10.14 -0.98 12.64
CA LEU A 43 -8.78 -1.03 12.11
C LEU A 43 -8.78 -0.65 10.62
N THR A 44 -7.67 -0.10 10.16
CA THR A 44 -7.51 0.35 8.78
C THR A 44 -6.31 -0.31 8.11
N VAL A 45 -6.53 -0.86 6.91
CA VAL A 45 -5.50 -1.38 6.02
C VAL A 45 -5.53 -0.60 4.72
N VAL A 46 -4.43 0.03 4.38
CA VAL A 46 -4.26 0.73 3.11
C VAL A 46 -3.39 -0.11 2.18
N ASP A 47 -3.94 -0.51 1.06
CA ASP A 47 -3.17 -1.08 -0.05
C ASP A 47 -2.52 0.07 -0.84
N GLY A 48 -1.23 0.25 -0.58
CA GLY A 48 -0.39 1.24 -1.23
C GLY A 48 0.32 0.74 -2.48
N ALA A 49 0.00 -0.46 -2.97
CA ALA A 49 0.74 -1.10 -4.06
C ALA A 49 0.85 -0.26 -5.33
N GLN A 50 -0.17 0.53 -5.64
CA GLN A 50 -0.10 1.50 -6.74
C GLN A 50 0.29 2.91 -6.26
N GLY A 51 -0.17 3.32 -5.09
CA GLY A 51 0.09 4.65 -4.59
C GLY A 51 1.56 4.92 -4.30
N ILE A 52 2.29 3.93 -3.77
CA ILE A 52 3.68 4.09 -3.30
C ILE A 52 4.65 4.55 -4.40
N VAL A 53 4.36 4.25 -5.67
CA VAL A 53 5.22 4.59 -6.80
C VAL A 53 5.04 6.04 -7.30
N HIS A 54 3.87 6.64 -7.04
CA HIS A 54 3.51 7.97 -7.53
C HIS A 54 3.80 9.10 -6.54
N GLY A 55 4.86 9.00 -5.76
CA GLY A 55 5.29 10.02 -4.82
C GLY A 55 5.81 9.46 -3.50
N ARG A 56 6.28 10.35 -2.63
CA ARG A 56 6.68 9.97 -1.27
C ARG A 56 5.46 10.01 -0.35
N HIS A 57 5.28 8.95 0.42
CA HIS A 57 4.19 8.83 1.36
C HIS A 57 4.73 8.65 2.77
N ASP A 58 4.34 9.54 3.67
CA ASP A 58 4.55 9.38 5.10
C ASP A 58 3.39 8.57 5.68
N VAL A 59 3.63 7.28 5.93
CA VAL A 59 2.61 6.36 6.45
C VAL A 59 2.18 6.71 7.89
N GLN A 60 3.03 7.39 8.66
CA GLN A 60 2.69 7.86 9.99
C GLN A 60 1.73 9.05 9.91
N ALA A 61 2.03 10.02 9.04
CA ALA A 61 1.15 11.17 8.79
C ALA A 61 -0.19 10.75 8.16
N LEU A 62 -0.20 9.68 7.34
CA LEU A 62 -1.42 9.11 6.78
C LEU A 62 -2.36 8.59 7.87
N GLY A 63 -1.81 8.08 8.98
CA GLY A 63 -2.55 7.69 10.17
C GLY A 63 -3.35 6.39 10.03
N CYS A 64 -3.03 5.53 9.07
CA CYS A 64 -3.57 4.17 8.97
C CYS A 64 -2.92 3.23 9.99
N ASP A 65 -3.59 2.12 10.33
CA ASP A 65 -3.04 1.11 11.22
C ASP A 65 -2.06 0.20 10.49
N PHE A 66 -2.36 -0.14 9.24
CA PHE A 66 -1.52 -0.97 8.38
C PHE A 66 -1.40 -0.36 6.98
N TYR A 67 -0.21 -0.48 6.39
CA TYR A 67 0.05 -0.10 5.01
C TYR A 67 0.85 -1.20 4.32
N VAL A 68 0.44 -1.62 3.13
CA VAL A 68 1.06 -2.72 2.41
C VAL A 68 1.47 -2.32 1.00
N PHE A 69 2.61 -2.82 0.55
CA PHE A 69 3.04 -2.68 -0.84
C PHE A 69 4.01 -3.79 -1.26
N SER A 70 4.23 -3.92 -2.55
CA SER A 70 5.18 -4.86 -3.15
C SER A 70 6.39 -4.13 -3.73
N SER A 71 7.58 -4.65 -3.47
CA SER A 71 8.85 -4.08 -3.90
C SER A 71 8.92 -3.88 -5.42
N HIS A 72 8.49 -4.88 -6.22
CA HIS A 72 8.58 -4.83 -7.68
C HIS A 72 7.76 -3.69 -8.31
N LYS A 73 6.74 -3.18 -7.64
CA LYS A 73 6.00 -2.00 -8.12
C LYS A 73 6.71 -0.69 -7.80
N LEU A 74 7.66 -0.72 -6.86
CA LEU A 74 8.50 0.41 -6.48
C LEU A 74 9.92 0.28 -7.07
N TYR A 75 10.03 -0.30 -8.28
CA TYR A 75 11.31 -0.51 -9.01
C TYR A 75 12.29 -1.45 -8.29
N GLY A 76 11.87 -2.13 -7.24
CA GLY A 76 12.68 -3.07 -6.47
C GLY A 76 12.55 -4.52 -6.95
N PRO A 77 13.23 -5.45 -6.29
CA PRO A 77 13.21 -6.87 -6.65
C PRO A 77 11.83 -7.52 -6.45
N ASP A 78 11.59 -8.58 -7.22
CA ASP A 78 10.46 -9.48 -7.02
C ASP A 78 10.59 -10.28 -5.72
N GLY A 79 9.46 -10.82 -5.25
CA GLY A 79 9.41 -11.71 -4.09
C GLY A 79 9.50 -11.00 -2.73
N VAL A 80 9.51 -9.67 -2.70
CA VAL A 80 9.49 -8.88 -1.46
C VAL A 80 8.22 -8.06 -1.36
N GLY A 81 7.54 -8.18 -0.23
CA GLY A 81 6.44 -7.33 0.18
C GLY A 81 6.73 -6.70 1.54
N VAL A 82 6.16 -5.54 1.77
CA VAL A 82 6.29 -4.82 3.03
C VAL A 82 4.90 -4.61 3.63
N LEU A 83 4.77 -4.94 4.90
CA LEU A 83 3.64 -4.55 5.73
C LEU A 83 4.16 -3.62 6.84
N PHE A 84 3.81 -2.37 6.77
CA PHE A 84 3.92 -1.46 7.90
C PHE A 84 2.72 -1.67 8.83
N GLY A 85 2.95 -1.72 10.13
CA GLY A 85 1.90 -1.74 11.13
C GLY A 85 2.24 -0.87 12.32
N ARG A 86 1.27 -0.10 12.81
CA ARG A 86 1.43 0.60 14.09
C ARG A 86 1.59 -0.42 15.21
N THR A 87 2.44 -0.14 16.18
CA THR A 87 2.75 -1.08 17.27
C THR A 87 1.48 -1.57 17.99
N GLU A 88 0.56 -0.66 18.30
CA GLU A 88 -0.70 -0.99 18.98
C GLU A 88 -1.60 -1.88 18.12
N ALA A 89 -1.58 -1.69 16.81
CA ALA A 89 -2.35 -2.50 15.87
C ALA A 89 -1.73 -3.89 15.69
N LEU A 90 -0.39 -3.98 15.61
CA LEU A 90 0.32 -5.25 15.55
C LEU A 90 0.07 -6.11 16.80
N HIS A 91 -0.02 -5.52 17.98
CA HIS A 91 -0.34 -6.23 19.23
C HIS A 91 -1.76 -6.83 19.25
N ARG A 92 -2.67 -6.35 18.39
CA ARG A 92 -4.03 -6.90 18.26
C ARG A 92 -4.09 -8.10 17.30
N LEU A 93 -3.03 -8.36 16.54
CA LEU A 93 -2.98 -9.46 15.58
C LEU A 93 -2.59 -10.77 16.25
N ARG A 94 -3.11 -11.86 15.69
CA ARG A 94 -2.66 -13.22 15.99
C ARG A 94 -1.65 -13.65 14.93
N HIS A 95 -0.69 -14.47 15.32
CA HIS A 95 0.22 -15.11 14.38
C HIS A 95 -0.58 -16.00 13.43
N TRP A 96 -0.31 -15.88 12.14
CA TRP A 96 -0.98 -16.66 11.09
C TRP A 96 -0.08 -17.75 10.52
N GLN A 97 1.20 -17.46 10.41
CA GLN A 97 2.23 -18.40 9.97
C GLN A 97 3.20 -18.66 11.10
N PHE A 98 3.80 -19.84 11.11
CA PHE A 98 4.73 -20.26 12.13
C PHE A 98 5.98 -20.83 11.48
N GLY A 99 7.17 -20.50 12.02
CA GLY A 99 8.45 -20.95 11.49
C GLY A 99 9.61 -20.55 12.37
N GLY A 100 10.81 -20.83 11.92
CA GLY A 100 12.04 -20.39 12.57
C GLY A 100 12.10 -18.87 12.69
N GLU A 101 13.02 -18.38 13.48
CA GLU A 101 13.32 -16.97 13.74
C GLU A 101 12.25 -16.20 14.54
N MET A 102 10.95 -16.48 14.35
CA MET A 102 9.86 -15.82 15.07
C MET A 102 9.62 -16.39 16.49
N VAL A 103 10.10 -17.60 16.76
CA VAL A 103 9.90 -18.30 18.05
C VAL A 103 10.90 -17.77 19.07
N GLN A 104 10.42 -17.46 20.28
CA GLN A 104 11.25 -17.13 21.43
C GLN A 104 11.60 -18.38 22.24
N GLN A 105 10.58 -19.20 22.52
CA GLN A 105 10.71 -20.45 23.24
C GLN A 105 9.65 -21.44 22.75
N ALA A 106 10.01 -22.72 22.65
CA ALA A 106 9.07 -23.79 22.34
C ALA A 106 9.40 -25.05 23.11
N ASP A 107 8.35 -25.79 23.49
CA ASP A 107 8.40 -27.15 24.01
C ASP A 107 7.33 -28.02 23.35
N TYR A 108 7.12 -29.25 23.85
CA TYR A 108 6.13 -30.18 23.26
C TYR A 108 4.67 -29.75 23.44
N HIS A 109 4.38 -28.75 24.26
CA HIS A 109 3.02 -28.38 24.66
C HIS A 109 2.71 -26.91 24.34
N SER A 110 3.74 -26.05 24.23
CA SER A 110 3.57 -24.62 24.11
C SER A 110 4.67 -23.95 23.28
N ALA A 111 4.36 -22.78 22.73
CA ALA A 111 5.34 -21.90 22.13
C ALA A 111 5.04 -20.44 22.47
N SER A 112 6.10 -19.66 22.67
CA SER A 112 6.04 -18.21 22.78
C SER A 112 6.80 -17.59 21.60
N PHE A 113 6.35 -16.40 21.19
CA PHE A 113 6.86 -15.74 20.00
C PHE A 113 7.54 -14.41 20.36
N ARG A 114 8.48 -14.02 19.52
CA ARG A 114 9.13 -12.72 19.62
C ARG A 114 8.11 -11.59 19.43
N PRO A 115 8.37 -10.40 19.99
CA PRO A 115 7.54 -9.24 19.68
C PRO A 115 7.63 -8.86 18.18
N ALA A 116 6.69 -8.05 17.71
CA ALA A 116 6.77 -7.44 16.39
C ALA A 116 8.09 -6.65 16.21
N PRO A 117 8.70 -6.62 15.01
CA PRO A 117 8.22 -7.26 13.78
C PRO A 117 8.53 -8.76 13.69
N LEU A 118 9.57 -9.25 14.38
CA LEU A 118 10.11 -10.61 14.24
C LEU A 118 9.08 -11.71 14.49
N GLY A 119 8.13 -11.49 15.41
CA GLY A 119 7.05 -12.44 15.67
C GLY A 119 6.09 -12.67 14.50
N PHE A 120 6.15 -11.84 13.45
CA PHE A 120 5.35 -11.98 12.23
C PHE A 120 6.16 -12.42 11.01
N GLU A 121 7.46 -12.68 11.18
CA GLU A 121 8.36 -13.09 10.10
C GLU A 121 8.75 -14.57 10.26
N ALA A 122 7.93 -15.45 9.70
CA ALA A 122 8.09 -16.90 9.84
C ALA A 122 9.13 -17.45 8.85
N GLY A 123 10.24 -17.94 9.38
CA GLY A 123 11.35 -18.54 8.63
C GLY A 123 12.33 -17.50 8.08
N THR A 124 13.32 -17.99 7.30
CA THR A 124 14.36 -17.13 6.73
C THR A 124 13.75 -16.11 5.77
N PRO A 125 13.95 -14.79 5.99
CA PRO A 125 13.41 -13.78 5.08
C PRO A 125 14.12 -13.81 3.72
N PRO A 126 13.54 -13.20 2.67
CA PRO A 126 14.17 -13.08 1.34
C PRO A 126 15.32 -12.06 1.37
N ILE A 127 16.45 -12.45 2.00
CA ILE A 127 17.57 -11.56 2.36
C ILE A 127 18.05 -10.72 1.17
N ALA A 128 18.36 -11.38 0.03
CA ALA A 128 18.83 -10.68 -1.16
C ALA A 128 17.81 -9.66 -1.68
N GLY A 129 16.51 -10.03 -1.66
CA GLY A 129 15.43 -9.14 -2.08
C GLY A 129 15.27 -7.93 -1.16
N VAL A 130 15.41 -8.13 0.16
CA VAL A 130 15.31 -7.02 1.15
C VAL A 130 16.49 -6.05 0.99
N ILE A 131 17.70 -6.56 0.80
CA ILE A 131 18.89 -5.75 0.51
C ILE A 131 18.70 -4.97 -0.79
N GLY A 132 18.18 -5.64 -1.84
CA GLY A 132 17.88 -5.00 -3.13
C GLY A 132 16.81 -3.92 -3.02
N LEU A 133 15.78 -4.12 -2.18
CA LEU A 133 14.81 -3.06 -1.89
C LEU A 133 15.48 -1.87 -1.19
N GLY A 134 16.40 -2.10 -0.24
CA GLY A 134 17.18 -1.03 0.38
C GLY A 134 17.93 -0.19 -0.66
N ALA A 135 18.68 -0.83 -1.57
CA ALA A 135 19.37 -0.15 -2.66
C ALA A 135 18.42 0.63 -3.59
N THR A 136 17.22 0.07 -3.83
CA THR A 136 16.17 0.77 -4.60
C THR A 136 15.73 2.04 -3.90
N LEU A 137 15.50 2.00 -2.59
CA LEU A 137 15.09 3.17 -1.82
C LEU A 137 16.17 4.25 -1.81
N ASP A 138 17.44 3.87 -1.72
CA ASP A 138 18.59 4.80 -1.82
C ASP A 138 18.62 5.46 -3.20
N TYR A 139 18.43 4.69 -4.27
CA TYR A 139 18.34 5.23 -5.63
C TYR A 139 17.18 6.22 -5.77
N LEU A 140 15.96 5.83 -5.36
CA LEU A 140 14.78 6.70 -5.44
C LEU A 140 14.95 7.98 -4.60
N ASN A 141 15.63 7.88 -3.46
CA ASN A 141 15.95 9.03 -2.62
C ASN A 141 16.97 9.99 -3.25
N SER A 142 17.80 9.51 -4.17
CA SER A 142 18.75 10.34 -4.91
C SER A 142 18.12 11.15 -6.05
N LEU A 143 16.90 10.80 -6.48
CA LEU A 143 16.20 11.49 -7.57
C LEU A 143 15.55 12.79 -7.08
N ASP A 144 15.52 13.80 -7.97
CA ASP A 144 14.70 14.98 -7.75
C ASP A 144 13.21 14.63 -7.89
N GLN A 145 12.53 14.53 -6.77
CA GLN A 145 11.13 14.15 -6.69
C GLN A 145 10.19 15.12 -7.43
N GLN A 146 10.53 16.42 -7.46
CA GLN A 146 9.70 17.39 -8.18
C GLN A 146 9.85 17.21 -9.70
N ALA A 147 11.05 16.91 -10.18
CA ALA A 147 11.27 16.58 -11.57
C ALA A 147 10.56 15.29 -12.00
N VAL A 148 10.55 14.25 -11.13
CA VAL A 148 9.80 13.00 -11.38
C VAL A 148 8.31 13.27 -11.50
N ILE A 149 7.71 13.98 -10.54
CA ILE A 149 6.29 14.32 -10.53
C ILE A 149 5.91 15.14 -11.76
N ALA A 150 6.73 16.14 -12.13
CA ALA A 150 6.49 16.96 -13.33
C ALA A 150 6.57 16.13 -14.62
N HIS A 151 7.52 15.20 -14.70
CA HIS A 151 7.64 14.29 -15.84
C HIS A 151 6.44 13.36 -15.97
N GLU A 152 6.00 12.72 -14.85
CA GLU A 152 4.79 11.89 -14.84
C GLU A 152 3.54 12.68 -15.26
N ALA A 153 3.38 13.91 -14.77
CA ALA A 153 2.27 14.77 -15.17
C ALA A 153 2.29 15.07 -16.67
N ALA A 154 3.45 15.36 -17.24
CA ALA A 154 3.60 15.60 -18.68
C ALA A 154 3.27 14.34 -19.50
N LEU A 155 3.69 13.16 -19.06
CA LEU A 155 3.36 11.89 -19.71
C LEU A 155 1.86 11.56 -19.59
N HIS A 156 1.24 11.84 -18.45
CA HIS A 156 -0.20 11.71 -18.24
C HIS A 156 -0.99 12.57 -19.24
N ASP A 157 -0.67 13.85 -19.34
CA ASP A 157 -1.32 14.75 -20.28
C ASP A 157 -1.12 14.33 -21.73
N TYR A 158 0.09 13.86 -22.08
CA TYR A 158 0.37 13.35 -23.41
C TYR A 158 -0.47 12.13 -23.74
N LEU A 159 -0.55 11.16 -22.80
CA LEU A 159 -1.35 9.95 -22.94
C LEU A 159 -2.83 10.27 -23.13
N LEU A 160 -3.41 11.12 -22.27
CA LEU A 160 -4.82 11.45 -22.34
C LEU A 160 -5.18 12.18 -23.64
N ARG A 161 -4.40 13.18 -24.05
CA ARG A 161 -4.60 13.87 -25.35
C ARG A 161 -4.52 12.89 -26.53
N GLY A 162 -3.54 11.97 -26.49
CA GLY A 162 -3.37 10.97 -27.54
C GLY A 162 -4.57 10.02 -27.66
N LEU A 163 -5.10 9.54 -26.54
CA LEU A 163 -6.27 8.66 -26.51
C LEU A 163 -7.55 9.39 -26.90
N GLN A 164 -7.79 10.59 -26.37
CA GLN A 164 -8.97 11.40 -26.68
C GLN A 164 -9.07 11.82 -28.13
N ALA A 165 -7.92 11.99 -28.81
CA ALA A 165 -7.87 12.30 -30.23
C ALA A 165 -8.24 11.11 -31.16
N ARG A 166 -8.36 9.89 -30.60
CA ARG A 166 -8.67 8.69 -31.38
C ARG A 166 -10.19 8.47 -31.48
N LYS A 167 -10.70 8.39 -32.69
CA LYS A 167 -12.12 8.06 -32.91
C LYS A 167 -12.43 6.66 -32.42
N GLY A 168 -13.52 6.51 -31.68
CA GLY A 168 -13.97 5.23 -31.10
C GLY A 168 -13.34 4.88 -29.75
N VAL A 169 -12.35 5.63 -29.25
CA VAL A 169 -11.78 5.42 -27.93
C VAL A 169 -12.55 6.22 -26.88
N HIS A 170 -13.02 5.53 -25.85
CA HIS A 170 -13.75 6.12 -24.73
C HIS A 170 -13.01 5.83 -23.42
N LEU A 171 -12.50 6.89 -22.78
CA LEU A 171 -11.83 6.78 -21.48
C LEU A 171 -12.82 6.37 -20.38
N LEU A 172 -12.39 5.49 -19.49
CA LEU A 172 -13.13 5.10 -18.30
C LEU A 172 -12.63 5.91 -17.09
N GLY A 173 -13.55 6.67 -16.50
CA GLY A 173 -13.24 7.51 -15.34
C GLY A 173 -12.45 8.76 -15.70
N SER A 174 -11.76 9.32 -14.68
CA SER A 174 -10.93 10.52 -14.80
C SER A 174 -9.59 10.22 -14.10
N PRO A 175 -8.64 9.59 -14.79
CA PRO A 175 -7.37 9.21 -14.21
C PRO A 175 -6.58 10.44 -13.74
N GLN A 176 -5.87 10.29 -12.63
CA GLN A 176 -5.08 11.33 -11.96
C GLN A 176 -3.57 11.03 -12.02
N VAL A 177 -3.20 9.89 -12.59
CA VAL A 177 -1.81 9.45 -12.82
C VAL A 177 -1.69 8.92 -14.26
N ALA A 178 -0.47 8.68 -14.75
CA ALA A 178 -0.19 8.20 -16.10
C ALA A 178 -0.67 6.75 -16.35
N LEU A 179 -1.92 6.48 -15.99
CA LEU A 179 -2.63 5.22 -16.17
C LEU A 179 -4.01 5.54 -16.75
N ALA A 180 -4.42 4.87 -17.82
CA ALA A 180 -5.72 5.08 -18.43
C ALA A 180 -6.36 3.74 -18.81
N SER A 181 -7.63 3.55 -18.44
CA SER A 181 -8.49 2.49 -18.95
C SER A 181 -9.44 3.06 -20.00
N PHE A 182 -9.68 2.32 -21.06
CA PHE A 182 -10.55 2.74 -22.13
C PHE A 182 -11.24 1.57 -22.80
N VAL A 183 -12.31 1.86 -23.53
CA VAL A 183 -12.99 0.92 -24.46
C VAL A 183 -12.90 1.46 -25.88
N VAL A 184 -13.02 0.53 -26.85
CA VAL A 184 -12.98 0.83 -28.29
C VAL A 184 -14.25 0.35 -28.93
#